data_bc467056991f43dfc2f0a95a3e18202a
#
_entry.id   bc467056991f43dfc2f0a95a3e18202a
#
_cell.length_a   1.000
_cell.length_b   1.000
_cell.length_c   1.000
_cell.angle_alpha   90.00
_cell.angle_beta   90.00
_cell.angle_gamma   90.00
#
_symmetry.space_group_name_H-M   'P 1'
#
loop_
_entity.id
_entity.type
_entity.pdbx_description
1 polymer ?
#
loop_
_entity_poly.entity_id
_entity_poly.type
_entity_poly.pdbx_seq_one_letter_code
_entity_poly.pdbx_strand_id
1 'polypeptide(L)'
;MGIVFDLTTLWAFVIALAVFMYVVLDGFDLGIGILLPALSDGEERDQALNSVAPVWDGNETWLVLGGGGLFAAFPLAYAIIMPATYPLIVAMLLALVFRGTGFEFRWRDPEHRRFWDFAITAGSFVAALCQGMILGALIQGVKVSGRAYGGGWTDWLSPYSLLTGIGTVVGYILLGACWLAIKTEGRAEAHGYRYARLATFATGALMVGVSLATPFLFPAYYHRWFTAPLIWFVAPVPVLTGIAFLTLLRALVAKRPWRAFLSALAIFALGMIGLGVSIDRKSTRLNSSHG
;
A
#
# COMPACT_ATOMS: atom_id res chain seq x y z
N MET A 1 6.42 3.48 33.19
CA MET A 1 7.39 3.90 32.16
C MET A 1 6.67 4.91 31.27
N GLY A 2 6.84 6.21 31.53
CA GLY A 2 6.14 7.26 30.77
C GLY A 2 6.60 7.26 29.33
N ILE A 3 5.66 7.39 28.39
CA ILE A 3 5.97 7.66 27.00
C ILE A 3 6.56 9.09 26.99
N VAL A 4 7.88 9.18 26.92
CA VAL A 4 8.54 10.46 26.67
C VAL A 4 8.24 10.77 25.20
N PHE A 5 7.33 11.70 24.96
CA PHE A 5 7.10 12.29 23.65
C PHE A 5 8.31 13.17 23.32
N ASP A 6 9.36 12.56 22.80
CA ASP A 6 10.49 13.28 22.23
C ASP A 6 10.19 13.64 20.74
N LEU A 7 10.92 14.60 20.22
CA LEU A 7 10.77 15.07 18.84
C LEU A 7 10.94 13.93 17.81
N THR A 8 11.82 12.96 18.12
CA THR A 8 12.11 11.80 17.27
C THR A 8 10.89 10.89 17.16
N THR A 9 10.22 10.60 18.29
CA THR A 9 8.99 9.80 18.32
C THR A 9 7.85 10.51 17.59
N LEU A 10 7.73 11.83 17.75
CA LEU A 10 6.73 12.63 17.04
C LEU A 10 6.93 12.55 15.52
N TRP A 11 8.16 12.76 15.03
CA TRP A 11 8.45 12.66 13.61
C TRP A 11 8.25 11.25 13.04
N ALA A 12 8.60 10.21 13.80
CA ALA A 12 8.33 8.83 13.38
C ALA A 12 6.82 8.60 13.20
N PHE A 13 6.00 9.14 14.11
CA PHE A 13 4.54 9.06 13.99
C PHE A 13 4.01 9.86 12.78
N VAL A 14 4.51 11.08 12.57
CA VAL A 14 4.10 11.93 11.42
C VAL A 14 4.43 11.24 10.10
N ILE A 15 5.62 10.64 9.97
CA ILE A 15 6.01 9.91 8.74
C ILE A 15 5.14 8.66 8.57
N ALA A 16 4.90 7.89 9.64
CA ALA A 16 4.02 6.72 9.58
C ALA A 16 2.59 7.11 9.16
N LEU A 17 2.07 8.23 9.69
CA LEU A 17 0.78 8.78 9.30
C LEU A 17 0.78 9.22 7.84
N ALA A 18 1.84 9.91 7.37
CA ALA A 18 1.94 10.33 5.97
C ALA A 18 1.94 9.13 5.01
N VAL A 19 2.71 8.07 5.33
CA VAL A 19 2.70 6.83 4.55
C VAL A 19 1.33 6.16 4.59
N PHE A 20 0.66 6.12 5.73
CA PHE A 20 -0.69 5.58 5.85
C PHE A 20 -1.69 6.37 5.01
N MET A 21 -1.69 7.70 5.11
CA MET A 21 -2.56 8.57 4.32
C MET A 21 -2.31 8.39 2.82
N TYR A 22 -1.06 8.28 2.40
CA TYR A 22 -0.71 7.96 1.02
C TYR A 22 -1.31 6.63 0.57
N VAL A 23 -1.10 5.56 1.34
CA VAL A 23 -1.59 4.21 1.01
C VAL A 23 -3.12 4.17 0.90
N VAL A 24 -3.85 4.86 1.76
CA VAL A 24 -5.31 4.80 1.74
C VAL A 24 -5.94 5.79 0.77
N LEU A 25 -5.36 6.96 0.57
CA LEU A 25 -5.91 8.00 -0.32
C LEU A 25 -5.47 7.77 -1.77
N ASP A 26 -4.17 7.71 -2.05
CA ASP A 26 -3.71 7.41 -3.41
C ASP A 26 -3.99 5.94 -3.80
N GLY A 27 -4.14 5.05 -2.80
CA GLY A 27 -4.46 3.65 -3.05
C GLY A 27 -5.78 3.42 -3.78
N PHE A 28 -6.86 4.16 -3.47
CA PHE A 28 -8.10 4.02 -4.24
C PHE A 28 -7.99 4.67 -5.63
N ASP A 29 -7.20 5.74 -5.78
CA ASP A 29 -6.95 6.39 -7.06
C ASP A 29 -6.16 5.45 -8.01
N LEU A 30 -5.09 4.84 -7.50
CA LEU A 30 -4.30 3.82 -8.22
C LEU A 30 -5.19 2.61 -8.55
N GLY A 31 -6.04 2.19 -7.61
CA GLY A 31 -7.00 1.10 -7.79
C GLY A 31 -7.97 1.34 -8.94
N ILE A 32 -8.46 2.56 -9.10
CA ILE A 32 -9.31 2.96 -10.22
C ILE A 32 -8.52 2.92 -11.53
N GLY A 33 -7.30 3.44 -11.54
CA GLY A 33 -6.43 3.37 -12.71
C GLY A 33 -6.17 1.93 -13.17
N ILE A 34 -5.94 1.01 -12.24
CA ILE A 34 -5.73 -0.43 -12.52
C ILE A 34 -7.03 -1.07 -13.06
N LEU A 35 -8.20 -0.67 -12.55
CA LEU A 35 -9.50 -1.20 -12.98
C LEU A 35 -9.97 -0.68 -14.33
N LEU A 36 -9.37 0.38 -14.87
CA LEU A 36 -9.82 1.04 -16.08
C LEU A 36 -10.03 0.10 -17.28
N PRO A 37 -9.13 -0.88 -17.58
CA PRO A 37 -9.33 -1.82 -18.68
C PRO A 37 -10.51 -2.78 -18.49
N ALA A 38 -10.94 -2.97 -17.23
CA ALA A 38 -12.07 -3.84 -16.90
C ALA A 38 -13.42 -3.13 -16.99
N LEU A 39 -13.42 -1.82 -17.25
CA LEU A 39 -14.60 -0.99 -17.51
C LEU A 39 -14.80 -0.81 -19.01
N SER A 40 -16.06 -0.69 -19.44
CA SER A 40 -16.39 -0.43 -20.83
C SER A 40 -15.88 0.95 -21.28
N ASP A 41 -15.48 1.04 -22.53
CA ASP A 41 -15.04 2.32 -23.12
C ASP A 41 -16.15 3.38 -23.03
N GLY A 42 -15.72 4.65 -22.97
CA GLY A 42 -16.62 5.79 -22.95
C GLY A 42 -17.09 6.16 -21.55
N GLU A 43 -18.40 6.15 -21.34
CA GLU A 43 -19.04 6.72 -20.13
C GLU A 43 -18.60 6.07 -18.82
N GLU A 44 -18.40 4.75 -18.77
CA GLU A 44 -17.98 4.08 -17.53
C GLU A 44 -16.57 4.51 -17.10
N ARG A 45 -15.62 4.57 -18.05
CA ARG A 45 -14.27 5.06 -17.76
C ARG A 45 -14.26 6.53 -17.40
N ASP A 46 -15.13 7.32 -18.02
CA ASP A 46 -15.24 8.73 -17.71
C ASP A 46 -15.78 8.97 -16.31
N GLN A 47 -16.82 8.24 -15.90
CA GLN A 47 -17.32 8.29 -14.53
C GLN A 47 -16.24 7.89 -13.52
N ALA A 48 -15.51 6.81 -13.80
CA ALA A 48 -14.44 6.32 -12.93
C ALA A 48 -13.34 7.38 -12.75
N LEU A 49 -12.81 7.93 -13.84
CA LEU A 49 -11.74 8.91 -13.78
C LEU A 49 -12.20 10.25 -13.19
N ASN A 50 -13.41 10.71 -13.53
CA ASN A 50 -13.98 11.93 -12.96
C ASN A 50 -14.20 11.82 -11.44
N SER A 51 -14.37 10.60 -10.91
CA SER A 51 -14.54 10.39 -9.48
C SER A 51 -13.28 10.66 -8.65
N VAL A 52 -12.10 10.58 -9.28
CA VAL A 52 -10.79 10.81 -8.64
C VAL A 52 -10.09 12.07 -9.14
N ALA A 53 -10.47 12.60 -10.29
CA ALA A 53 -9.88 13.79 -10.89
C ALA A 53 -9.72 15.00 -9.93
N PRO A 54 -10.65 15.27 -8.99
CA PRO A 54 -10.50 16.40 -8.06
C PRO A 54 -9.49 16.18 -6.95
N VAL A 55 -9.03 14.94 -6.69
CA VAL A 55 -8.29 14.57 -5.47
C VAL A 55 -6.95 13.89 -5.71
N TRP A 56 -6.73 13.25 -6.87
CA TRP A 56 -5.57 12.41 -7.12
C TRP A 56 -4.22 13.12 -6.91
N ASP A 57 -4.07 14.36 -7.37
CA ASP A 57 -2.83 15.14 -7.23
C ASP A 57 -2.57 15.49 -5.75
N GLY A 58 -3.62 15.89 -5.02
CA GLY A 58 -3.55 16.14 -3.59
C GLY A 58 -3.20 14.87 -2.79
N ASN A 59 -3.69 13.71 -3.21
CA ASN A 59 -3.41 12.44 -2.56
C ASN A 59 -1.94 12.01 -2.73
N GLU A 60 -1.31 12.29 -3.89
CA GLU A 60 0.10 12.03 -4.11
C GLU A 60 1.02 12.88 -3.21
N THR A 61 0.60 14.05 -2.73
CA THR A 61 1.43 14.90 -1.86
C THR A 61 1.82 14.24 -0.54
N TRP A 62 1.06 13.25 -0.07
CA TRP A 62 1.41 12.47 1.12
C TRP A 62 2.68 11.65 0.93
N LEU A 63 2.97 11.18 -0.30
CA LEU A 63 4.24 10.52 -0.61
C LEU A 63 5.42 11.48 -0.43
N VAL A 64 5.27 12.71 -0.89
CA VAL A 64 6.30 13.76 -0.75
C VAL A 64 6.56 14.08 0.72
N LEU A 65 5.50 14.19 1.53
CA LEU A 65 5.63 14.40 2.97
C LEU A 65 6.34 13.22 3.66
N GLY A 66 5.99 11.98 3.30
CA GLY A 66 6.64 10.79 3.84
C GLY A 66 8.12 10.71 3.49
N GLY A 67 8.47 10.89 2.21
CA GLY A 67 9.86 10.84 1.73
C GLY A 67 10.70 12.02 2.22
N GLY A 68 10.18 13.24 2.13
CA GLY A 68 10.84 14.44 2.63
C GLY A 68 10.99 14.44 4.14
N GLY A 69 9.97 13.99 4.88
CA GLY A 69 10.01 13.82 6.32
C GLY A 69 11.05 12.79 6.76
N LEU A 70 11.14 11.65 6.04
CA LEU A 70 12.17 10.65 6.29
C LEU A 70 13.59 11.22 6.08
N PHE A 71 13.79 11.96 4.99
CA PHE A 71 15.08 12.63 4.70
C PHE A 71 15.46 13.63 5.78
N ALA A 72 14.52 14.48 6.20
CA ALA A 72 14.77 15.54 7.15
C ALA A 72 14.98 15.05 8.60
N ALA A 73 14.11 14.13 9.06
CA ALA A 73 14.11 13.67 10.44
C ALA A 73 14.99 12.43 10.69
N PHE A 74 15.17 11.57 9.68
CA PHE A 74 15.94 10.33 9.78
C PHE A 74 16.91 10.14 8.61
N PRO A 75 17.89 11.05 8.42
CA PRO A 75 18.79 11.05 7.25
C PRO A 75 19.58 9.75 7.09
N LEU A 76 19.94 9.08 8.20
CA LEU A 76 20.63 7.80 8.13
C LEU A 76 19.72 6.68 7.61
N ALA A 77 18.47 6.64 8.05
CA ALA A 77 17.50 5.67 7.54
C ALA A 77 17.23 5.92 6.05
N TYR A 78 17.08 7.17 5.64
CA TYR A 78 16.95 7.57 4.25
C TYR A 78 18.15 7.10 3.41
N ALA A 79 19.38 7.36 3.88
CA ALA A 79 20.61 6.97 3.20
C ALA A 79 20.80 5.45 3.07
N ILE A 80 20.11 4.65 3.86
CA ILE A 80 20.12 3.18 3.78
C ILE A 80 18.96 2.64 2.94
N ILE A 81 17.74 3.13 3.17
CA ILE A 81 16.53 2.64 2.51
C ILE A 81 16.52 2.99 1.01
N MET A 82 16.89 4.24 0.67
CA MET A 82 16.84 4.69 -0.73
C MET A 82 17.75 3.87 -1.64
N PRO A 83 19.03 3.63 -1.34
CA PRO A 83 19.88 2.77 -2.18
C PRO A 83 19.40 1.31 -2.23
N ALA A 84 18.87 0.79 -1.12
CA ALA A 84 18.39 -0.59 -1.05
C ALA A 84 17.17 -0.85 -1.96
N THR A 85 16.36 0.16 -2.20
CA THR A 85 15.12 0.06 -2.99
C THR A 85 15.11 0.98 -4.22
N TYR A 86 16.28 1.52 -4.58
CA TYR A 86 16.44 2.54 -5.64
C TYR A 86 15.75 2.20 -6.96
N PRO A 87 15.90 0.98 -7.55
CA PRO A 87 15.23 0.65 -8.81
C PRO A 87 13.70 0.72 -8.71
N LEU A 88 13.13 0.28 -7.58
CA LEU A 88 11.69 0.33 -7.35
C LEU A 88 11.20 1.76 -7.17
N ILE A 89 11.96 2.60 -6.45
CA ILE A 89 11.59 4.02 -6.25
C ILE A 89 11.61 4.76 -7.58
N VAL A 90 12.65 4.58 -8.38
CA VAL A 90 12.73 5.23 -9.71
C VAL A 90 11.59 4.76 -10.62
N ALA A 91 11.34 3.44 -10.66
CA ALA A 91 10.24 2.90 -11.46
C ALA A 91 8.88 3.43 -10.99
N MET A 92 8.65 3.51 -9.67
CA MET A 92 7.44 4.08 -9.07
C MET A 92 7.24 5.54 -9.47
N LEU A 93 8.28 6.37 -9.32
CA LEU A 93 8.19 7.81 -9.65
C LEU A 93 7.94 8.03 -11.14
N LEU A 94 8.62 7.30 -12.02
CA LEU A 94 8.37 7.36 -13.46
C LEU A 94 6.94 6.92 -13.80
N ALA A 95 6.44 5.89 -13.15
CA ALA A 95 5.09 5.39 -13.32
C ALA A 95 4.04 6.43 -12.87
N LEU A 96 4.27 7.13 -11.75
CA LEU A 96 3.40 8.20 -11.28
C LEU A 96 3.41 9.40 -12.24
N VAL A 97 4.57 9.81 -12.78
CA VAL A 97 4.65 10.84 -13.82
C VAL A 97 3.86 10.44 -15.06
N PHE A 98 3.99 9.18 -15.50
CA PHE A 98 3.28 8.67 -16.68
C PHE A 98 1.77 8.62 -16.45
N ARG A 99 1.33 8.21 -15.25
CA ARG A 99 -0.07 8.26 -14.80
C ARG A 99 -0.61 9.69 -14.79
N GLY A 100 0.09 10.62 -14.15
CA GLY A 100 -0.31 12.03 -14.07
C GLY A 100 -0.44 12.68 -15.44
N THR A 101 0.53 12.44 -16.32
CA THR A 101 0.45 12.87 -17.73
C THR A 101 -0.78 12.29 -18.41
N GLY A 102 -1.11 11.01 -18.18
CA GLY A 102 -2.30 10.36 -18.69
C GLY A 102 -3.59 11.08 -18.25
N PHE A 103 -3.72 11.46 -16.98
CA PHE A 103 -4.87 12.21 -16.47
C PHE A 103 -5.02 13.57 -17.18
N GLU A 104 -3.92 14.32 -17.35
CA GLU A 104 -3.96 15.65 -17.96
C GLU A 104 -4.29 15.61 -19.47
N PHE A 105 -3.71 14.65 -20.20
CA PHE A 105 -3.81 14.63 -21.66
C PHE A 105 -5.02 13.86 -22.18
N ARG A 106 -5.58 12.93 -21.43
CA ARG A 106 -6.74 12.12 -21.86
C ARG A 106 -7.93 12.95 -22.35
N TRP A 107 -8.14 14.13 -21.76
CA TRP A 107 -9.22 15.06 -22.12
C TRP A 107 -8.80 16.07 -23.19
N ARG A 108 -7.51 16.35 -23.30
CA ARG A 108 -6.96 17.32 -24.26
C ARG A 108 -6.63 16.71 -25.61
N ASP A 109 -6.43 15.39 -25.65
CA ASP A 109 -6.07 14.61 -26.85
C ASP A 109 -7.02 13.42 -27.02
N PRO A 110 -8.25 13.68 -27.50
CA PRO A 110 -9.26 12.63 -27.70
C PRO A 110 -8.88 11.56 -28.73
N GLU A 111 -8.01 11.91 -29.69
CA GLU A 111 -7.58 11.01 -30.78
C GLU A 111 -6.71 9.87 -30.22
N HIS A 112 -5.91 10.14 -29.19
CA HIS A 112 -5.04 9.15 -28.55
C HIS A 112 -5.56 8.70 -27.17
N ARG A 113 -6.85 8.82 -26.92
CA ARG A 113 -7.48 8.50 -25.62
C ARG A 113 -7.13 7.11 -25.09
N ARG A 114 -7.05 6.09 -25.96
CA ARG A 114 -6.66 4.72 -25.57
C ARG A 114 -5.22 4.63 -25.08
N PHE A 115 -4.31 5.43 -25.65
CA PHE A 115 -2.94 5.52 -25.18
C PHE A 115 -2.89 6.13 -23.77
N TRP A 116 -3.66 7.18 -23.52
CA TRP A 116 -3.74 7.81 -22.20
C TRP A 116 -4.41 6.91 -21.17
N ASP A 117 -5.43 6.14 -21.54
CA ASP A 117 -6.02 5.10 -20.68
C ASP A 117 -4.96 4.04 -20.30
N PHE A 118 -4.14 3.62 -21.26
CA PHE A 118 -3.01 2.71 -20.99
C PHE A 118 -1.96 3.36 -20.08
N ALA A 119 -1.62 4.63 -20.28
CA ALA A 119 -0.67 5.36 -19.44
C ALA A 119 -1.14 5.41 -17.96
N ILE A 120 -2.42 5.73 -17.74
CA ILE A 120 -3.03 5.73 -16.42
C ILE A 120 -2.97 4.32 -15.80
N THR A 121 -3.36 3.31 -16.56
CA THR A 121 -3.40 1.92 -16.07
C THR A 121 -2.02 1.37 -15.76
N ALA A 122 -1.08 1.47 -16.69
CA ALA A 122 0.28 0.97 -16.52
C ALA A 122 1.01 1.73 -15.41
N GLY A 123 0.87 3.05 -15.36
CA GLY A 123 1.43 3.89 -14.31
C GLY A 123 0.90 3.50 -12.93
N SER A 124 -0.42 3.35 -12.79
CA SER A 124 -1.04 2.94 -11.53
C SER A 124 -0.61 1.53 -11.10
N PHE A 125 -0.56 0.58 -12.02
CA PHE A 125 -0.12 -0.79 -11.73
C PHE A 125 1.33 -0.85 -11.26
N VAL A 126 2.25 -0.22 -12.02
CA VAL A 126 3.68 -0.24 -11.68
C VAL A 126 3.93 0.49 -10.37
N ALA A 127 3.29 1.64 -10.14
CA ALA A 127 3.41 2.37 -8.87
C ALA A 127 2.96 1.51 -7.69
N ALA A 128 1.77 0.90 -7.75
CA ALA A 128 1.23 0.02 -6.70
C ALA A 128 2.12 -1.20 -6.46
N LEU A 129 2.62 -1.85 -7.52
CA LEU A 129 3.51 -3.00 -7.42
C LEU A 129 4.82 -2.63 -6.72
N CYS A 130 5.45 -1.53 -7.15
CA CYS A 130 6.70 -1.05 -6.55
C CYS A 130 6.53 -0.70 -5.06
N GLN A 131 5.43 -0.04 -4.68
CA GLN A 131 5.13 0.27 -3.27
C GLN A 131 5.10 -0.99 -2.41
N GLY A 132 4.35 -2.00 -2.85
CA GLY A 132 4.26 -3.25 -2.12
C GLY A 132 5.57 -4.03 -2.10
N MET A 133 6.37 -4.00 -3.17
CA MET A 133 7.69 -4.61 -3.21
C MET A 133 8.69 -3.90 -2.30
N ILE A 134 8.65 -2.56 -2.22
CA ILE A 134 9.45 -1.77 -1.26
C ILE A 134 9.11 -2.20 0.16
N LEU A 135 7.81 -2.27 0.49
CA LEU A 135 7.36 -2.72 1.80
C LEU A 135 7.88 -4.13 2.13
N GLY A 136 7.76 -5.06 1.19
CA GLY A 136 8.24 -6.43 1.35
C GLY A 136 9.74 -6.52 1.56
N ALA A 137 10.53 -5.73 0.81
CA ALA A 137 11.98 -5.66 0.97
C ALA A 137 12.38 -5.12 2.34
N LEU A 138 11.66 -4.09 2.84
CA LEU A 138 11.91 -3.53 4.17
C LEU A 138 11.56 -4.51 5.30
N ILE A 139 10.49 -5.29 5.18
CA ILE A 139 10.10 -6.32 6.16
C ILE A 139 11.15 -7.44 6.23
N GLN A 140 11.74 -7.81 5.09
CA GLN A 140 12.83 -8.79 5.03
C GLN A 140 14.15 -8.26 5.60
N GLY A 141 14.21 -6.98 5.98
CA GLY A 141 15.39 -6.32 6.51
C GLY A 141 16.37 -5.90 5.42
N VAL A 142 17.03 -4.80 5.66
CA VAL A 142 18.02 -4.20 4.76
C VAL A 142 19.42 -4.46 5.31
N LYS A 143 20.33 -4.95 4.48
CA LYS A 143 21.73 -5.16 4.86
C LYS A 143 22.43 -3.82 5.08
N VAL A 144 23.00 -3.63 6.26
CA VAL A 144 23.68 -2.40 6.63
C VAL A 144 25.16 -2.70 6.87
N SER A 145 26.05 -1.91 6.26
CA SER A 145 27.49 -1.94 6.49
C SER A 145 27.95 -0.56 6.94
N GLY A 146 28.39 -0.45 8.19
CA GLY A 146 28.70 0.84 8.79
C GLY A 146 27.48 1.77 8.83
N ARG A 147 27.50 2.84 8.06
CA ARG A 147 26.40 3.84 7.96
C ARG A 147 25.78 3.89 6.56
N ALA A 148 25.92 2.84 5.79
CA ALA A 148 25.43 2.75 4.41
C ALA A 148 24.74 1.42 4.12
N TYR A 149 24.04 1.35 2.99
CA TYR A 149 23.55 0.10 2.46
C TYR A 149 24.72 -0.80 2.03
N GLY A 150 24.76 -2.03 2.51
CA GLY A 150 25.82 -3.01 2.25
C GLY A 150 25.39 -4.19 1.38
N GLY A 151 24.26 -4.10 0.70
CA GLY A 151 23.71 -5.16 -0.14
C GLY A 151 23.95 -4.96 -1.64
N GLY A 152 23.33 -5.81 -2.44
CA GLY A 152 23.41 -5.80 -3.91
C GLY A 152 22.21 -5.13 -4.58
N TRP A 153 22.33 -4.89 -5.90
CA TRP A 153 21.31 -4.22 -6.71
C TRP A 153 19.95 -4.95 -6.80
N THR A 154 19.92 -6.24 -6.51
CA THR A 154 18.76 -7.11 -6.66
C THR A 154 18.20 -7.64 -5.33
N ASP A 155 18.72 -7.18 -4.20
CA ASP A 155 18.28 -7.64 -2.87
C ASP A 155 16.79 -7.36 -2.60
N TRP A 156 16.23 -6.35 -3.26
CA TRP A 156 14.80 -6.03 -3.22
C TRP A 156 13.93 -7.04 -3.97
N LEU A 157 14.50 -7.82 -4.90
CA LEU A 157 13.78 -8.80 -5.70
C LEU A 157 13.78 -10.18 -5.01
N SER A 158 12.70 -10.47 -4.34
CA SER A 158 12.48 -11.74 -3.65
C SER A 158 11.06 -12.26 -3.86
N PRO A 159 10.79 -13.56 -3.66
CA PRO A 159 9.42 -14.07 -3.70
C PRO A 159 8.49 -13.37 -2.70
N TYR A 160 9.00 -12.99 -1.53
CA TYR A 160 8.21 -12.31 -0.52
C TYR A 160 7.90 -10.86 -0.93
N SER A 161 8.87 -10.10 -1.45
CA SER A 161 8.62 -8.74 -1.94
C SER A 161 7.66 -8.75 -3.13
N LEU A 162 7.74 -9.74 -4.01
CA LEU A 162 6.78 -9.88 -5.11
C LEU A 162 5.37 -10.22 -4.59
N LEU A 163 5.26 -11.09 -3.58
CA LEU A 163 3.99 -11.42 -2.93
C LEU A 163 3.34 -10.17 -2.31
N THR A 164 4.12 -9.36 -1.59
CA THR A 164 3.63 -8.09 -1.02
C THR A 164 3.29 -7.06 -2.10
N GLY A 165 4.05 -7.03 -3.20
CA GLY A 165 3.75 -6.20 -4.37
C GLY A 165 2.39 -6.53 -4.99
N ILE A 166 2.16 -7.82 -5.29
CA ILE A 166 0.88 -8.30 -5.81
C ILE A 166 -0.25 -8.05 -4.80
N GLY A 167 0.02 -8.26 -3.50
CA GLY A 167 -0.92 -7.99 -2.42
C GLY A 167 -1.36 -6.53 -2.39
N THR A 168 -0.45 -5.59 -2.61
CA THR A 168 -0.75 -4.16 -2.66
C THR A 168 -1.58 -3.80 -3.89
N VAL A 169 -1.23 -4.33 -5.07
CA VAL A 169 -2.01 -4.13 -6.30
C VAL A 169 -3.46 -4.59 -6.11
N VAL A 170 -3.67 -5.80 -5.59
CA VAL A 170 -5.01 -6.36 -5.36
C VAL A 170 -5.76 -5.60 -4.27
N GLY A 171 -5.07 -5.19 -3.21
CA GLY A 171 -5.62 -4.34 -2.17
C GLY A 171 -6.08 -2.98 -2.70
N TYR A 172 -5.31 -2.35 -3.58
CA TYR A 172 -5.71 -1.08 -4.21
C TYR A 172 -6.88 -1.26 -5.18
N ILE A 173 -6.94 -2.38 -5.91
CA ILE A 173 -8.13 -2.75 -6.68
C ILE A 173 -9.37 -2.83 -5.76
N LEU A 174 -9.24 -3.39 -4.57
CA LEU A 174 -10.33 -3.44 -3.59
C LEU A 174 -10.79 -2.04 -3.18
N LEU A 175 -9.85 -1.14 -2.83
CA LEU A 175 -10.17 0.25 -2.47
C LEU A 175 -10.83 1.00 -3.64
N GLY A 176 -10.25 0.91 -4.83
CA GLY A 176 -10.79 1.55 -6.04
C GLY A 176 -12.17 1.03 -6.42
N ALA A 177 -12.40 -0.29 -6.32
CA ALA A 177 -13.71 -0.90 -6.60
C ALA A 177 -14.78 -0.47 -5.57
N CYS A 178 -14.42 -0.35 -4.29
CA CYS A 178 -15.32 0.20 -3.27
C CYS A 178 -15.62 1.69 -3.52
N TRP A 179 -14.62 2.46 -3.98
CA TRP A 179 -14.80 3.86 -4.35
C TRP A 179 -15.73 4.04 -5.56
N LEU A 180 -15.56 3.21 -6.61
CA LEU A 180 -16.49 3.17 -7.74
C LEU A 180 -17.93 2.96 -7.29
N ALA A 181 -18.17 2.01 -6.38
CA ALA A 181 -19.51 1.74 -5.85
C ALA A 181 -20.13 2.93 -5.08
N ILE A 182 -19.30 3.92 -4.65
CA ILE A 182 -19.78 5.14 -3.97
C ILE A 182 -20.06 6.26 -4.98
N LYS A 183 -19.19 6.41 -5.97
CA LYS A 183 -19.09 7.62 -6.79
C LYS A 183 -19.64 7.51 -8.18
N THR A 184 -20.03 6.31 -8.61
CA THR A 184 -20.54 6.08 -9.95
C THR A 184 -21.95 5.48 -9.89
N GLU A 185 -22.63 5.47 -11.02
CA GLU A 185 -23.99 4.98 -11.18
C GLU A 185 -24.09 3.93 -12.30
N GLY A 186 -25.17 3.18 -12.30
CA GLY A 186 -25.51 2.25 -13.37
C GLY A 186 -24.50 1.09 -13.51
N ARG A 187 -23.90 0.95 -14.69
CA ARG A 187 -22.97 -0.17 -14.98
C ARG A 187 -21.65 -0.03 -14.23
N ALA A 188 -21.12 1.17 -14.10
CA ALA A 188 -19.87 1.42 -13.39
C ALA A 188 -20.01 1.08 -11.90
N GLU A 189 -21.11 1.44 -11.25
CA GLU A 189 -21.43 1.03 -9.88
C GLU A 189 -21.52 -0.50 -9.76
N ALA A 190 -22.24 -1.16 -10.69
CA ALA A 190 -22.40 -2.62 -10.68
C ALA A 190 -21.05 -3.33 -10.82
N HIS A 191 -20.15 -2.83 -11.69
CA HIS A 191 -18.77 -3.28 -11.81
C HIS A 191 -17.98 -3.04 -10.51
N GLY A 192 -18.13 -1.89 -9.86
CA GLY A 192 -17.57 -1.58 -8.56
C GLY A 192 -17.89 -2.67 -7.53
N TYR A 193 -19.17 -3.03 -7.36
CA TYR A 193 -19.58 -4.12 -6.45
C TYR A 193 -19.03 -5.49 -6.85
N ARG A 194 -18.99 -5.79 -8.14
CA ARG A 194 -18.47 -7.08 -8.65
C ARG A 194 -16.98 -7.22 -8.36
N TYR A 195 -16.18 -6.20 -8.73
CA TYR A 195 -14.74 -6.24 -8.53
C TYR A 195 -14.35 -6.10 -7.06
N ALA A 196 -15.08 -5.33 -6.25
CA ALA A 196 -14.88 -5.28 -4.81
C ALA A 196 -15.05 -6.66 -4.16
N ARG A 197 -16.05 -7.44 -4.55
CA ARG A 197 -16.22 -8.81 -4.03
C ARG A 197 -15.09 -9.73 -4.42
N LEU A 198 -14.66 -9.73 -5.69
CA LEU A 198 -13.54 -10.55 -6.15
C LEU A 198 -12.25 -10.16 -5.46
N ALA A 199 -11.96 -8.84 -5.42
CA ALA A 199 -10.78 -8.31 -4.76
C ALA A 199 -10.77 -8.57 -3.24
N THR A 200 -11.93 -8.61 -2.58
CA THR A 200 -12.00 -8.97 -1.14
C THR A 200 -11.44 -10.36 -0.89
N PHE A 201 -11.86 -11.36 -1.66
CA PHE A 201 -11.36 -12.73 -1.49
C PHE A 201 -9.87 -12.84 -1.87
N ALA A 202 -9.46 -12.19 -2.96
CA ALA A 202 -8.06 -12.19 -3.39
C ALA A 202 -7.15 -11.48 -2.37
N THR A 203 -7.56 -10.31 -1.85
CA THR A 203 -6.83 -9.59 -0.78
C THR A 203 -6.74 -10.45 0.47
N GLY A 204 -7.83 -11.10 0.88
CA GLY A 204 -7.83 -12.00 2.03
C GLY A 204 -6.84 -13.15 1.86
N ALA A 205 -6.84 -13.82 0.71
CA ALA A 205 -5.91 -14.92 0.42
C ALA A 205 -4.44 -14.45 0.43
N LEU A 206 -4.14 -13.29 -0.18
CA LEU A 206 -2.79 -12.73 -0.20
C LEU A 206 -2.35 -12.26 1.19
N MET A 207 -3.23 -11.65 1.99
CA MET A 207 -2.92 -11.30 3.38
C MET A 207 -2.62 -12.54 4.24
N VAL A 208 -3.38 -13.62 4.07
CA VAL A 208 -3.08 -14.90 4.72
C VAL A 208 -1.71 -15.42 4.26
N GLY A 209 -1.42 -15.38 2.95
CA GLY A 209 -0.13 -15.78 2.40
C GLY A 209 1.04 -15.00 3.00
N VAL A 210 0.94 -13.66 3.05
CA VAL A 210 1.94 -12.80 3.68
C VAL A 210 2.06 -13.10 5.18
N SER A 211 0.94 -13.24 5.89
CA SER A 211 0.94 -13.53 7.33
C SER A 211 1.55 -14.88 7.66
N LEU A 212 1.34 -15.90 6.82
CA LEU A 212 1.96 -17.21 7.00
C LEU A 212 3.46 -17.19 6.67
N ALA A 213 3.90 -16.39 5.70
CA ALA A 213 5.30 -16.31 5.31
C ALA A 213 6.15 -15.48 6.30
N THR A 214 5.59 -14.41 6.90
CA THR A 214 6.32 -13.46 7.74
C THR A 214 7.04 -14.07 8.94
N PRO A 215 6.45 -14.99 9.74
CA PRO A 215 7.13 -15.60 10.89
C PRO A 215 8.38 -16.40 10.53
N PHE A 216 8.47 -16.87 9.27
CA PHE A 216 9.59 -17.66 8.81
C PHE A 216 10.74 -16.83 8.23
N LEU A 217 10.57 -15.51 8.10
CA LEU A 217 11.64 -14.62 7.64
C LEU A 217 12.75 -14.50 8.69
N PHE A 218 12.37 -14.33 9.97
CA PHE A 218 13.30 -14.22 11.09
C PHE A 218 12.73 -14.89 12.35
N PRO A 219 13.56 -15.57 13.16
CA PRO A 219 13.14 -16.14 14.44
C PRO A 219 12.48 -15.13 15.39
N ALA A 220 12.89 -13.84 15.30
CA ALA A 220 12.31 -12.76 16.10
C ALA A 220 10.83 -12.53 15.81
N TYR A 221 10.38 -12.66 14.57
CA TYR A 221 8.97 -12.56 14.21
C TYR A 221 8.17 -13.73 14.78
N TYR A 222 8.71 -14.95 14.65
CA TYR A 222 8.07 -16.14 15.20
C TYR A 222 7.86 -16.02 16.70
N HIS A 223 8.93 -15.70 17.47
CA HIS A 223 8.84 -15.52 18.91
C HIS A 223 7.84 -14.43 19.32
N ARG A 224 7.80 -13.32 18.57
CA ARG A 224 6.89 -12.21 18.88
C ARG A 224 5.43 -12.59 18.67
N TRP A 225 5.15 -13.37 17.64
CA TRP A 225 3.78 -13.74 17.29
C TRP A 225 3.22 -14.88 18.14
N PHE A 226 4.08 -15.79 18.63
CA PHE A 226 3.65 -17.03 19.25
C PHE A 226 4.08 -17.22 20.71
N THR A 227 4.80 -16.27 21.34
CA THR A 227 5.23 -16.39 22.73
C THR A 227 4.59 -15.34 23.63
N ALA A 228 4.22 -15.77 24.86
CA ALA A 228 3.72 -14.87 25.90
C ALA A 228 4.86 -13.99 26.46
N PRO A 229 4.60 -12.71 26.85
CA PRO A 229 3.30 -12.04 26.83
C PRO A 229 2.94 -11.35 25.50
N LEU A 230 3.84 -11.38 24.49
CA LEU A 230 3.73 -10.59 23.26
C LEU A 230 2.53 -11.01 22.40
N ILE A 231 2.17 -12.30 22.39
CA ILE A 231 1.01 -12.81 21.66
C ILE A 231 -0.28 -12.05 21.99
N TRP A 232 -0.47 -11.60 23.23
CA TRP A 232 -1.68 -10.87 23.65
C TRP A 232 -1.82 -9.50 22.99
N PHE A 233 -0.70 -8.90 22.53
CA PHE A 233 -0.68 -7.64 21.79
C PHE A 233 -0.81 -7.84 20.29
N VAL A 234 -0.40 -8.99 19.77
CA VAL A 234 -0.41 -9.32 18.34
C VAL A 234 -1.73 -9.97 17.92
N ALA A 235 -2.25 -10.90 18.71
CA ALA A 235 -3.45 -11.69 18.41
C ALA A 235 -4.73 -10.86 18.11
N PRO A 236 -4.98 -9.70 18.73
CA PRO A 236 -6.13 -8.87 18.38
C PRO A 236 -6.14 -8.42 16.91
N VAL A 237 -4.97 -8.21 16.28
CA VAL A 237 -4.89 -7.70 14.91
C VAL A 237 -5.53 -8.66 13.90
N PRO A 238 -5.16 -9.95 13.79
CA PRO A 238 -5.81 -10.86 12.86
C PRO A 238 -7.30 -11.07 13.17
N VAL A 239 -7.70 -11.05 14.43
CA VAL A 239 -9.12 -11.18 14.82
C VAL A 239 -9.92 -9.97 14.32
N LEU A 240 -9.46 -8.76 14.59
CA LEU A 240 -10.10 -7.53 14.12
C LEU A 240 -10.10 -7.45 12.59
N THR A 241 -9.03 -7.89 11.94
CA THR A 241 -8.95 -7.98 10.47
C THR A 241 -10.01 -8.95 9.93
N GLY A 242 -10.18 -10.12 10.55
CA GLY A 242 -11.26 -11.06 10.19
C GLY A 242 -12.66 -10.44 10.35
N ILE A 243 -12.91 -9.70 11.44
CA ILE A 243 -14.17 -8.97 11.65
C ILE A 243 -14.35 -7.90 10.56
N ALA A 244 -13.30 -7.16 10.20
CA ALA A 244 -13.35 -6.17 9.12
C ALA A 244 -13.67 -6.80 7.75
N PHE A 245 -13.09 -7.96 7.43
CA PHE A 245 -13.45 -8.72 6.23
C PHE A 245 -14.90 -9.19 6.23
N LEU A 246 -15.41 -9.68 7.34
CA LEU A 246 -16.81 -10.11 7.46
C LEU A 246 -17.77 -8.92 7.31
N THR A 247 -17.43 -7.77 7.90
CA THR A 247 -18.24 -6.54 7.76
C THR A 247 -18.20 -6.01 6.33
N LEU A 248 -17.06 -6.08 5.65
CA LEU A 248 -16.91 -5.74 4.25
C LEU A 248 -17.81 -6.61 3.36
N LEU A 249 -17.74 -7.93 3.50
CA LEU A 249 -18.57 -8.86 2.72
C LEU A 249 -20.07 -8.62 2.94
N ARG A 250 -20.48 -8.43 4.20
CA ARG A 250 -21.87 -8.10 4.53
C ARG A 250 -22.32 -6.76 3.91
N ALA A 251 -21.44 -5.75 3.93
CA ALA A 251 -21.72 -4.45 3.36
C ALA A 251 -21.87 -4.51 1.82
N LEU A 252 -21.02 -5.31 1.15
CA LEU A 252 -21.08 -5.51 -0.30
C LEU A 252 -22.34 -6.26 -0.72
N VAL A 253 -22.79 -7.27 0.04
CA VAL A 253 -24.04 -8.00 -0.22
C VAL A 253 -25.25 -7.10 0.03
N ALA A 254 -25.22 -6.30 1.09
CA ALA A 254 -26.30 -5.38 1.44
C ALA A 254 -26.28 -4.07 0.62
N LYS A 255 -25.39 -3.95 -0.37
CA LYS A 255 -25.21 -2.75 -1.21
C LYS A 255 -25.07 -1.46 -0.38
N ARG A 256 -24.22 -1.49 0.66
CA ARG A 256 -23.91 -0.34 1.52
C ARG A 256 -22.50 0.18 1.21
N PRO A 257 -22.33 1.05 0.19
CA PRO A 257 -21.02 1.35 -0.39
C PRO A 257 -20.07 2.02 0.62
N TRP A 258 -20.55 2.99 1.42
CA TRP A 258 -19.75 3.65 2.45
C TRP A 258 -19.25 2.68 3.52
N ARG A 259 -20.09 1.74 3.96
CA ARG A 259 -19.66 0.72 4.93
C ARG A 259 -18.63 -0.22 4.34
N ALA A 260 -18.76 -0.57 3.06
CA ALA A 260 -17.78 -1.38 2.36
C ALA A 260 -16.43 -0.67 2.29
N PHE A 261 -16.41 0.58 1.87
CA PHE A 261 -15.17 1.38 1.78
C PHE A 261 -14.49 1.55 3.13
N LEU A 262 -15.24 1.93 4.17
CA LEU A 262 -14.69 2.08 5.53
C LEU A 262 -14.16 0.76 6.09
N SER A 263 -14.81 -0.38 5.78
CA SER A 263 -14.29 -1.69 6.18
C SER A 263 -13.01 -2.05 5.43
N ALA A 264 -12.89 -1.69 4.15
CA ALA A 264 -11.66 -1.86 3.38
C ALA A 264 -10.53 -0.99 3.95
N LEU A 265 -10.79 0.27 4.28
CA LEU A 265 -9.83 1.15 4.96
C LEU A 265 -9.39 0.58 6.31
N ALA A 266 -10.32 0.00 7.09
CA ALA A 266 -9.99 -0.64 8.37
C ALA A 266 -9.05 -1.84 8.18
N ILE A 267 -9.20 -2.63 7.11
CA ILE A 267 -8.28 -3.74 6.78
C ILE A 267 -6.87 -3.20 6.53
N PHE A 268 -6.72 -2.11 5.78
CA PHE A 268 -5.41 -1.47 5.55
C PHE A 268 -4.81 -0.91 6.84
N ALA A 269 -5.61 -0.24 7.67
CA ALA A 269 -5.16 0.28 8.96
C ALA A 269 -4.67 -0.83 9.88
N LEU A 270 -5.43 -1.94 9.98
CA LEU A 270 -5.05 -3.11 10.77
C LEU A 270 -3.80 -3.80 10.22
N GLY A 271 -3.66 -3.86 8.89
CA GLY A 271 -2.43 -4.35 8.24
C GLY A 271 -1.22 -3.52 8.65
N MET A 272 -1.32 -2.19 8.62
CA MET A 272 -0.24 -1.30 9.04
C MET A 272 0.08 -1.40 10.53
N ILE A 273 -0.96 -1.49 11.39
CA ILE A 273 -0.78 -1.72 12.83
C ILE A 273 -0.07 -3.06 13.07
N GLY A 274 -0.49 -4.12 12.35
CA GLY A 274 0.13 -5.44 12.43
C GLY A 274 1.61 -5.42 12.07
N LEU A 275 1.98 -4.68 11.02
CA LEU A 275 3.39 -4.46 10.65
C LEU A 275 4.14 -3.70 11.75
N GLY A 276 3.58 -2.62 12.27
CA GLY A 276 4.18 -1.81 13.34
C GLY A 276 4.43 -2.61 14.62
N VAL A 277 3.49 -3.49 14.98
CA VAL A 277 3.63 -4.38 16.14
C VAL A 277 4.64 -5.49 15.87
N SER A 278 4.80 -5.94 14.63
CA SER A 278 5.74 -7.01 14.26
C SER A 278 7.20 -6.55 14.23
N ILE A 279 7.48 -5.30 13.86
CA ILE A 279 8.84 -4.76 13.76
C ILE A 279 9.38 -4.44 15.17
N ASP A 280 10.54 -5.04 15.54
CA ASP A 280 11.17 -4.78 16.85
C ASP A 280 12.20 -3.64 16.76
N ARG A 281 12.14 -2.72 17.74
CA ARG A 281 13.17 -1.68 17.93
C ARG A 281 14.57 -2.25 18.23
N LYS A 282 14.66 -3.49 18.73
CA LYS A 282 15.95 -4.13 19.10
C LYS A 282 16.63 -4.86 17.96
N SER A 283 15.90 -5.33 16.95
CA SER A 283 16.49 -6.07 15.82
C SER A 283 17.40 -5.20 14.94
N THR A 284 17.18 -3.90 14.92
CA THR A 284 18.08 -2.92 14.25
C THR A 284 19.39 -2.69 14.98
N ARG A 285 19.52 -3.04 16.27
CA ARG A 285 20.77 -2.87 17.05
C ARG A 285 21.64 -4.12 17.08
N LEU A 286 21.12 -5.31 16.80
CA LEU A 286 21.87 -6.57 16.92
C LEU A 286 22.77 -6.89 15.72
N ASN A 287 22.54 -6.28 14.56
CA ASN A 287 23.43 -6.46 13.40
C ASN A 287 24.64 -5.51 13.38
N SER A 288 24.75 -4.60 14.34
CA SER A 288 25.91 -3.69 14.45
C SER A 288 27.00 -4.16 15.44
N SER A 289 26.82 -5.32 16.12
CA SER A 289 27.75 -5.80 17.16
C SER A 289 28.53 -7.08 16.80
N HIS A 290 28.40 -7.59 15.58
CA HIS A 290 29.21 -8.72 15.09
C HIS A 290 30.00 -8.29 13.86
N GLY A 291 30.97 -7.43 14.07
CA GLY A 291 32.01 -7.05 13.13
C GLY A 291 33.30 -6.76 13.87
#